data_5508d796db495f0f83de6f1dd84dcefa
#
_entry.id   5508d796db495f0f83de6f1dd84dcefa
#
_cell.length_a   1.000
_cell.length_b   1.000
_cell.length_c   1.000
_cell.angle_alpha   90.00
_cell.angle_beta   90.00
_cell.angle_gamma   90.00
#
_symmetry.space_group_name_H-M   'P 1'
#
loop_
_entity.id
_entity.type
_entity.pdbx_description
1 polymer ?
#
loop_
_entity_poly.entity_id
_entity_poly.type
_entity_poly.pdbx_seq_one_letter_code
_entity_poly.pdbx_strand_id
1 'polypeptide(L)'
;MEVTKKIAQYVINTSLEDFPPEAITAAKAAIIDCLGCALAGSKEPLADVLVNYLNDLGGKPVATVIGRGFKTTAQEAGLINGAMSHALDYDDITFITKTHPSAVLIPAALPVSEEVGASGRDMLLAYLVGFEVACSVGDAISPAYFDDLGWHPTGPLGALGAAAAAARLGHVEAMAARLPLDTLVFTYAK
;
A
#
# COMPACT_ATOMS: atom_id res chain seq x y z
N MET A 1 6.98 -9.03 20.22
CA MET A 1 7.13 -10.32 19.50
C MET A 1 5.80 -11.04 19.23
N GLU A 2 4.86 -11.09 20.18
CA GLU A 2 3.58 -11.80 19.95
C GLU A 2 2.66 -11.10 18.94
N VAL A 3 2.56 -9.77 18.98
CA VAL A 3 1.71 -8.98 18.06
C VAL A 3 2.20 -9.09 16.62
N THR A 4 3.48 -8.92 16.37
CA THR A 4 4.09 -9.05 15.05
C THR A 4 3.83 -10.42 14.42
N LYS A 5 3.95 -11.48 15.24
CA LYS A 5 3.66 -12.84 14.79
C LYS A 5 2.19 -13.03 14.42
N LYS A 6 1.27 -12.44 15.19
CA LYS A 6 -0.18 -12.47 14.88
C LYS A 6 -0.48 -11.76 13.57
N ILE A 7 0.10 -10.57 13.35
CA ILE A 7 -0.05 -9.84 12.08
C ILE A 7 0.49 -10.68 10.92
N ALA A 8 1.68 -11.25 11.03
CA ALA A 8 2.25 -12.09 9.98
C ALA A 8 1.38 -13.33 9.67
N GLN A 9 0.85 -13.97 10.71
CA GLN A 9 -0.09 -15.09 10.54
C GLN A 9 -1.39 -14.67 9.85
N TYR A 10 -1.94 -13.51 10.21
CA TYR A 10 -3.10 -12.95 9.55
C TYR A 10 -2.82 -12.69 8.07
N VAL A 11 -1.71 -12.02 7.73
CA VAL A 11 -1.32 -11.73 6.34
C VAL A 11 -1.23 -13.00 5.50
N ILE A 12 -0.65 -14.07 6.04
CA ILE A 12 -0.42 -15.32 5.30
C ILE A 12 -1.70 -16.15 5.16
N ASN A 13 -2.48 -16.27 6.23
CA ASN A 13 -3.59 -17.22 6.31
C ASN A 13 -4.94 -16.67 5.85
N THR A 14 -5.10 -15.34 5.73
CA THR A 14 -6.36 -14.73 5.32
C THR A 14 -6.64 -14.99 3.84
N SER A 15 -7.87 -15.34 3.54
CA SER A 15 -8.40 -15.55 2.19
C SER A 15 -9.45 -14.51 1.84
N LEU A 16 -9.80 -14.38 0.57
CA LEU A 16 -10.84 -13.43 0.14
C LEU A 16 -12.23 -13.79 0.68
N GLU A 17 -12.45 -15.07 0.95
CA GLU A 17 -13.67 -15.64 1.50
C GLU A 17 -13.90 -15.25 2.98
N ASP A 18 -12.86 -14.80 3.68
CA ASP A 18 -12.96 -14.34 5.07
C ASP A 18 -13.54 -12.91 5.15
N PHE A 19 -13.64 -12.20 4.03
CA PHE A 19 -14.22 -10.87 3.95
C PHE A 19 -15.69 -10.90 3.52
N PRO A 20 -16.56 -10.10 4.16
CA PRO A 20 -17.95 -9.99 3.74
C PRO A 20 -18.06 -9.35 2.34
N PRO A 21 -19.09 -9.67 1.55
CA PRO A 21 -19.28 -9.14 0.19
C PRO A 21 -19.26 -7.61 0.11
N GLU A 22 -19.74 -6.95 1.16
CA GLU A 22 -19.78 -5.48 1.27
C GLU A 22 -18.37 -4.89 1.34
N ALA A 23 -17.45 -5.52 2.09
CA ALA A 23 -16.05 -5.10 2.17
C ALA A 23 -15.34 -5.27 0.82
N ILE A 24 -15.62 -6.37 0.12
CA ILE A 24 -15.08 -6.61 -1.24
C ILE A 24 -15.58 -5.54 -2.21
N THR A 25 -16.86 -5.17 -2.13
CA THR A 25 -17.46 -4.13 -2.98
C THR A 25 -16.86 -2.76 -2.67
N ALA A 26 -16.73 -2.41 -1.40
CA ALA A 26 -16.11 -1.17 -0.96
C ALA A 26 -14.64 -1.07 -1.39
N ALA A 27 -13.88 -2.16 -1.24
CA ALA A 27 -12.48 -2.21 -1.68
C ALA A 27 -12.33 -1.98 -3.19
N LYS A 28 -13.21 -2.55 -4.01
CA LYS A 28 -13.20 -2.30 -5.47
C LYS A 28 -13.50 -0.83 -5.79
N ALA A 29 -14.44 -0.21 -5.09
CA ALA A 29 -14.76 1.21 -5.26
C ALA A 29 -13.56 2.08 -4.86
N ALA A 30 -12.91 1.80 -3.72
CA ALA A 30 -11.74 2.53 -3.25
C ALA A 30 -10.53 2.38 -4.20
N ILE A 31 -10.33 1.21 -4.80
CA ILE A 31 -9.30 1.01 -5.82
C ILE A 31 -9.57 1.87 -7.05
N ILE A 32 -10.81 1.90 -7.55
CA ILE A 32 -11.19 2.71 -8.71
C ILE A 32 -11.02 4.20 -8.40
N ASP A 33 -11.45 4.65 -7.23
CA ASP A 33 -11.32 6.02 -6.76
C ASP A 33 -9.84 6.45 -6.72
N CYS A 34 -8.99 5.69 -6.05
CA CYS A 34 -7.56 5.98 -5.95
C CYS A 34 -6.86 6.01 -7.32
N LEU A 35 -7.22 5.10 -8.25
CA LEU A 35 -6.70 5.14 -9.62
C LEU A 35 -7.16 6.41 -10.36
N GLY A 36 -8.38 6.87 -10.11
CA GLY A 36 -8.90 8.14 -10.62
C GLY A 36 -8.12 9.34 -10.08
N CYS A 37 -7.86 9.36 -8.77
CA CYS A 37 -7.05 10.38 -8.11
C CYS A 37 -5.60 10.40 -8.66
N ALA A 38 -4.99 9.22 -8.83
CA ALA A 38 -3.65 9.11 -9.42
C ALA A 38 -3.59 9.62 -10.86
N LEU A 39 -4.59 9.32 -11.68
CA LEU A 39 -4.70 9.83 -13.05
C LEU A 39 -4.83 11.35 -13.07
N ALA A 40 -5.64 11.94 -12.20
CA ALA A 40 -5.76 13.38 -12.06
C ALA A 40 -4.44 13.99 -11.57
N GLY A 41 -3.88 13.47 -10.49
CA GLY A 41 -2.60 13.91 -9.91
C GLY A 41 -1.41 13.72 -10.85
N SER A 42 -1.51 12.85 -11.86
CA SER A 42 -0.47 12.70 -12.90
C SER A 42 -0.23 13.96 -13.73
N LYS A 43 -1.10 14.96 -13.64
CA LYS A 43 -1.00 16.26 -14.31
C LYS A 43 -0.41 17.35 -13.42
N GLU A 44 -0.25 17.08 -12.13
CA GLU A 44 0.29 18.04 -11.18
C GLU A 44 1.80 18.20 -11.33
N PRO A 45 2.37 19.38 -11.03
CA PRO A 45 3.82 19.63 -11.14
C PRO A 45 4.68 18.65 -10.36
N LEU A 46 4.17 18.11 -9.26
CA LEU A 46 4.81 17.07 -8.47
C LEU A 46 5.15 15.83 -9.31
N ALA A 47 4.24 15.43 -10.20
CA ALA A 47 4.46 14.27 -11.06
C ALA A 47 5.65 14.47 -12.01
N ASP A 48 5.82 15.67 -12.58
CA ASP A 48 6.95 15.99 -13.45
C ASP A 48 8.28 15.98 -12.70
N VAL A 49 8.30 16.51 -11.48
CA VAL A 49 9.51 16.49 -10.62
C VAL A 49 9.94 15.04 -10.34
N LEU A 50 9.00 14.17 -9.97
CA LEU A 50 9.30 12.76 -9.68
C LEU A 50 9.68 11.99 -10.93
N VAL A 51 9.00 12.20 -12.07
CA VAL A 51 9.37 11.56 -13.35
C VAL A 51 10.79 11.92 -13.75
N ASN A 52 11.17 13.19 -13.65
CA ASN A 52 12.53 13.62 -13.97
C ASN A 52 13.57 12.96 -13.04
N TYR A 53 13.28 12.90 -11.74
CA TYR A 53 14.14 12.22 -10.79
C TYR A 53 14.30 10.72 -11.11
N LEU A 54 13.21 10.03 -11.44
CA LEU A 54 13.22 8.60 -11.75
C LEU A 54 13.94 8.29 -13.08
N ASN A 55 13.85 9.16 -14.07
CA ASN A 55 14.57 9.01 -15.35
C ASN A 55 16.09 8.95 -15.16
N ASP A 56 16.61 9.65 -14.15
CA ASP A 56 18.04 9.65 -13.82
C ASP A 56 18.49 8.37 -13.09
N LEU A 57 17.58 7.70 -12.40
CA LEU A 57 17.89 6.48 -11.63
C LEU A 57 17.96 5.23 -12.53
N GLY A 58 17.15 5.18 -13.58
CA GLY A 58 16.98 3.97 -14.40
C GLY A 58 16.29 2.86 -13.64
N GLY A 59 16.28 1.65 -14.22
CA GLY A 59 15.75 0.47 -13.54
C GLY A 59 14.96 -0.46 -14.47
N LYS A 60 14.62 -1.66 -13.97
CA LYS A 60 13.87 -2.64 -14.75
C LYS A 60 12.41 -2.21 -14.89
N PRO A 61 11.87 -2.06 -16.11
CA PRO A 61 10.51 -1.54 -16.34
C PRO A 61 9.44 -2.62 -16.11
N VAL A 62 9.15 -2.92 -14.85
CA VAL A 62 8.20 -3.97 -14.44
C VAL A 62 6.84 -3.41 -14.03
N ALA A 63 6.78 -2.19 -13.51
CA ALA A 63 5.58 -1.62 -12.92
C ALA A 63 5.18 -0.29 -13.60
N THR A 64 3.87 -0.11 -13.77
CA THR A 64 3.28 1.04 -14.48
C THR A 64 3.31 2.31 -13.65
N VAL A 65 3.75 3.42 -14.25
CA VAL A 65 3.53 4.77 -13.74
C VAL A 65 2.20 5.28 -14.31
N ILE A 66 1.21 5.41 -13.43
CA ILE A 66 -0.19 5.71 -13.80
C ILE A 66 -0.26 7.04 -14.56
N GLY A 67 -0.92 7.05 -15.73
CA GLY A 67 -1.13 8.26 -16.53
C GLY A 67 0.10 8.82 -17.23
N ARG A 68 1.29 8.19 -17.12
CA ARG A 68 2.56 8.72 -17.68
C ARG A 68 3.11 7.92 -18.87
N GLY A 69 2.50 6.77 -19.18
CA GLY A 69 2.80 6.01 -20.40
C GLY A 69 4.12 5.23 -20.39
N PHE A 70 4.74 5.02 -19.23
CA PHE A 70 5.96 4.22 -19.10
C PHE A 70 5.92 3.32 -17.86
N LYS A 71 6.88 2.39 -17.78
CA LYS A 71 7.12 1.52 -16.63
C LYS A 71 8.48 1.78 -16.02
N THR A 72 8.61 1.49 -14.73
CA THR A 72 9.85 1.56 -13.97
C THR A 72 9.94 0.40 -12.95
N THR A 73 10.80 0.44 -11.97
CA THR A 73 10.83 -0.55 -10.88
C THR A 73 9.55 -0.48 -10.03
N ALA A 74 9.22 -1.55 -9.32
CA ALA A 74 8.03 -1.55 -8.45
C ALA A 74 8.13 -0.48 -7.36
N GLN A 75 9.32 -0.27 -6.78
CA GLN A 75 9.55 0.73 -5.74
C GLN A 75 9.35 2.16 -6.25
N GLU A 76 9.88 2.47 -7.41
CA GLU A 76 9.77 3.79 -8.03
C GLU A 76 8.34 4.07 -8.49
N ALA A 77 7.68 3.08 -9.10
CA ALA A 77 6.27 3.18 -9.44
C ALA A 77 5.41 3.39 -8.19
N GLY A 78 5.72 2.70 -7.09
CA GLY A 78 5.07 2.89 -5.79
C GLY A 78 5.20 4.32 -5.28
N LEU A 79 6.41 4.88 -5.32
CA LEU A 79 6.68 6.25 -4.89
C LEU A 79 5.87 7.27 -5.70
N ILE A 80 5.99 7.23 -7.03
CA ILE A 80 5.35 8.24 -7.88
C ILE A 80 3.83 8.08 -7.92
N ASN A 81 3.32 6.84 -7.99
CA ASN A 81 1.88 6.60 -7.97
C ASN A 81 1.26 7.02 -6.63
N GLY A 82 1.94 6.79 -5.49
CA GLY A 82 1.50 7.25 -4.20
C GLY A 82 1.44 8.77 -4.09
N ALA A 83 2.48 9.46 -4.54
CA ALA A 83 2.51 10.91 -4.58
C ALA A 83 1.41 11.47 -5.47
N MET A 84 1.17 10.89 -6.66
CA MET A 84 0.11 11.31 -7.56
C MET A 84 -1.29 11.00 -6.99
N SER A 85 -1.48 9.88 -6.29
CA SER A 85 -2.76 9.51 -5.70
C SER A 85 -3.24 10.52 -4.65
N HIS A 86 -2.30 11.13 -3.92
CA HIS A 86 -2.61 12.10 -2.86
C HIS A 86 -2.38 13.56 -3.25
N ALA A 87 -1.91 13.84 -4.45
CA ALA A 87 -1.52 15.20 -4.89
C ALA A 87 -2.63 16.24 -4.78
N LEU A 88 -3.88 15.82 -4.91
CA LEU A 88 -5.05 16.69 -4.90
C LEU A 88 -5.85 16.66 -3.59
N ASP A 89 -5.45 15.79 -2.65
CA ASP A 89 -6.20 15.53 -1.40
C ASP A 89 -7.69 15.18 -1.66
N TYR A 90 -7.93 14.36 -2.69
CA TYR A 90 -9.24 13.94 -3.19
C TYR A 90 -9.53 12.47 -2.92
N ASP A 91 -8.50 11.75 -2.47
CA ASP A 91 -8.51 10.33 -2.18
C ASP A 91 -9.28 10.01 -0.89
N ASP A 92 -9.65 8.75 -0.75
CA ASP A 92 -10.49 8.25 0.34
C ASP A 92 -9.92 8.53 1.74
N ILE A 93 -10.83 8.62 2.71
CA ILE A 93 -10.46 8.77 4.13
C ILE A 93 -11.21 7.74 4.98
N THR A 94 -10.52 7.16 5.97
CA THR A 94 -11.17 6.38 7.02
C THR A 94 -11.22 7.17 8.33
N PHE A 95 -12.43 7.28 8.91
CA PHE A 95 -12.64 8.01 10.16
C PHE A 95 -12.09 7.30 11.40
N ILE A 96 -11.93 5.97 11.34
CA ILE A 96 -11.40 5.18 12.47
C ILE A 96 -9.96 5.59 12.78
N THR A 97 -9.14 5.74 11.75
CA THR A 97 -7.70 6.01 11.89
C THR A 97 -7.29 7.39 11.40
N LYS A 98 -8.23 8.18 10.86
CA LYS A 98 -7.99 9.49 10.24
C LYS A 98 -6.88 9.42 9.16
N THR A 99 -6.90 8.34 8.35
CA THR A 99 -5.90 8.09 7.30
C THR A 99 -6.51 8.14 5.92
N HIS A 100 -5.66 8.32 4.91
CA HIS A 100 -5.93 8.14 3.49
C HIS A 100 -5.37 6.78 3.05
N PRO A 101 -6.10 5.68 3.28
CA PRO A 101 -5.52 4.34 3.19
C PRO A 101 -5.17 3.95 1.75
N SER A 102 -6.03 4.27 0.78
CA SER A 102 -5.85 3.80 -0.59
C SER A 102 -4.66 4.45 -1.28
N ALA A 103 -4.34 5.72 -0.97
CA ALA A 103 -3.18 6.43 -1.51
C ALA A 103 -1.83 5.81 -1.10
N VAL A 104 -1.81 4.96 -0.08
CA VAL A 104 -0.61 4.25 0.35
C VAL A 104 -0.67 2.77 -0.05
N LEU A 105 -1.81 2.12 0.14
CA LEU A 105 -1.95 0.67 -0.07
C LEU A 105 -1.93 0.29 -1.55
N ILE A 106 -2.62 1.04 -2.41
CA ILE A 106 -2.70 0.72 -3.84
C ILE A 106 -1.37 0.96 -4.55
N PRO A 107 -0.67 2.09 -4.32
CA PRO A 107 0.67 2.29 -4.87
C PRO A 107 1.72 1.29 -4.37
N ALA A 108 1.49 0.64 -3.23
CA ALA A 108 2.32 -0.47 -2.79
C ALA A 108 1.93 -1.80 -3.46
N ALA A 109 0.63 -2.11 -3.50
CA ALA A 109 0.14 -3.39 -3.98
C ALA A 109 0.18 -3.52 -5.51
N LEU A 110 -0.21 -2.49 -6.25
CA LEU A 110 -0.30 -2.55 -7.72
C LEU A 110 1.05 -2.80 -8.40
N PRO A 111 2.12 -2.04 -8.10
CA PRO A 111 3.44 -2.29 -8.71
C PRO A 111 4.02 -3.66 -8.38
N VAL A 112 3.83 -4.12 -7.14
CA VAL A 112 4.26 -5.48 -6.74
C VAL A 112 3.45 -6.54 -7.47
N SER A 113 2.13 -6.35 -7.62
CA SER A 113 1.27 -7.25 -8.40
C SER A 113 1.73 -7.37 -9.86
N GLU A 114 2.09 -6.25 -10.50
CA GLU A 114 2.61 -6.25 -11.86
C GLU A 114 3.96 -6.97 -11.96
N GLU A 115 4.88 -6.73 -11.01
CA GLU A 115 6.20 -7.35 -10.98
C GLU A 115 6.13 -8.87 -10.83
N VAL A 116 5.24 -9.38 -9.96
CA VAL A 116 5.11 -10.83 -9.71
C VAL A 116 4.09 -11.51 -10.62
N GLY A 117 3.36 -10.75 -11.45
CA GLY A 117 2.31 -11.29 -12.32
C GLY A 117 1.07 -11.77 -11.57
N ALA A 118 0.75 -11.14 -10.44
CA ALA A 118 -0.41 -11.49 -9.63
C ALA A 118 -1.73 -11.17 -10.34
N SER A 119 -2.78 -11.91 -10.00
CA SER A 119 -4.13 -11.64 -10.51
C SER A 119 -4.77 -10.42 -9.82
N GLY A 120 -5.81 -9.83 -10.46
CA GLY A 120 -6.62 -8.79 -9.81
C GLY A 120 -7.31 -9.27 -8.52
N ARG A 121 -7.57 -10.58 -8.38
CA ARG A 121 -8.07 -11.18 -7.15
C ARG A 121 -7.02 -11.14 -6.04
N ASP A 122 -5.76 -11.44 -6.36
CA ASP A 122 -4.66 -11.41 -5.40
C ASP A 122 -4.36 -9.97 -4.95
N MET A 123 -4.38 -9.02 -5.89
CA MET A 123 -4.22 -7.61 -5.57
C MET A 123 -5.35 -7.09 -4.67
N LEU A 124 -6.61 -7.47 -4.94
CA LEU A 124 -7.76 -7.09 -4.11
C LEU A 124 -7.61 -7.65 -2.69
N LEU A 125 -7.20 -8.91 -2.56
CA LEU A 125 -6.93 -9.51 -1.25
C LEU A 125 -5.78 -8.81 -0.53
N ALA A 126 -4.70 -8.49 -1.22
CA ALA A 126 -3.56 -7.76 -0.66
C ALA A 126 -3.98 -6.38 -0.14
N TYR A 127 -4.79 -5.65 -0.90
CA TYR A 127 -5.36 -4.37 -0.47
C TYR A 127 -6.18 -4.52 0.82
N LEU A 128 -7.11 -5.49 0.87
CA LEU A 128 -7.97 -5.72 2.04
C LEU A 128 -7.14 -6.10 3.28
N VAL A 129 -6.16 -6.98 3.12
CA VAL A 129 -5.25 -7.39 4.21
C VAL A 129 -4.44 -6.20 4.72
N GLY A 130 -3.88 -5.39 3.81
CA GLY A 130 -3.14 -4.18 4.18
C GLY A 130 -4.00 -3.14 4.89
N PHE A 131 -5.24 -2.95 4.42
CA PHE A 131 -6.22 -2.06 5.02
C PHE A 131 -6.55 -2.48 6.47
N GLU A 132 -6.86 -3.76 6.66
CA GLU A 132 -7.18 -4.30 7.98
C GLU A 132 -6.00 -4.16 8.96
N VAL A 133 -4.78 -4.44 8.50
CA VAL A 133 -3.58 -4.27 9.35
C VAL A 133 -3.38 -2.81 9.74
N ALA A 134 -3.50 -1.87 8.80
CA ALA A 134 -3.37 -0.44 9.09
C ALA A 134 -4.44 0.04 10.07
N CYS A 135 -5.70 -0.36 9.88
CA CYS A 135 -6.81 0.03 10.73
C CYS A 135 -6.71 -0.60 12.13
N SER A 136 -6.40 -1.91 12.22
CA SER A 136 -6.26 -2.59 13.51
C SER A 136 -5.13 -2.02 14.36
N VAL A 137 -4.00 -1.66 13.74
CA VAL A 137 -2.91 -1.00 14.45
C VAL A 137 -3.31 0.41 14.87
N GLY A 138 -3.98 1.15 13.98
CA GLY A 138 -4.44 2.52 14.25
C GLY A 138 -5.47 2.59 15.38
N ASP A 139 -6.40 1.64 15.44
CA ASP A 139 -7.39 1.54 16.52
C ASP A 139 -6.74 1.23 17.88
N ALA A 140 -5.65 0.48 17.88
CA ALA A 140 -4.89 0.15 19.07
C ALA A 140 -3.99 1.29 19.57
N ILE A 141 -3.72 2.31 18.76
CA ILE A 141 -2.89 3.46 19.12
C ILE A 141 -3.78 4.55 19.73
N SER A 142 -3.36 5.10 20.90
CA SER A 142 -4.09 6.18 21.54
C SER A 142 -4.30 7.38 20.62
N PRO A 143 -5.50 8.00 20.61
CA PRO A 143 -5.74 9.26 19.88
C PRO A 143 -4.70 10.35 20.19
N ALA A 144 -4.13 10.38 21.39
CA ALA A 144 -3.06 11.29 21.78
C ALA A 144 -1.84 11.23 20.83
N TYR A 145 -1.57 10.09 20.22
CA TYR A 145 -0.47 9.95 19.25
C TYR A 145 -0.64 10.90 18.06
N PHE A 146 -1.86 11.08 17.59
CA PHE A 146 -2.18 11.94 16.45
C PHE A 146 -2.54 13.35 16.88
N ASP A 147 -3.43 13.48 17.85
CA ASP A 147 -4.00 14.76 18.25
C ASP A 147 -3.03 15.59 19.12
N ASP A 148 -2.29 14.96 20.05
CA ASP A 148 -1.38 15.66 20.96
C ASP A 148 0.07 15.74 20.43
N LEU A 149 0.55 14.68 19.76
CA LEU A 149 1.92 14.63 19.23
C LEU A 149 2.03 15.15 17.79
N GLY A 150 0.92 15.40 17.12
CA GLY A 150 0.87 15.99 15.77
C GLY A 150 1.36 15.08 14.63
N TRP A 151 1.36 13.75 14.83
CA TRP A 151 1.71 12.83 13.77
C TRP A 151 0.59 12.75 12.72
N HIS A 152 0.96 12.80 11.44
CA HIS A 152 0.01 12.52 10.34
C HIS A 152 -0.19 11.00 10.24
N PRO A 153 -1.38 10.47 10.56
CA PRO A 153 -1.55 9.01 10.74
C PRO A 153 -1.35 8.20 9.46
N THR A 154 -1.61 8.78 8.29
CA THR A 154 -1.46 8.08 6.99
C THR A 154 -0.04 7.55 6.78
N GLY A 155 1.00 8.31 7.16
CA GLY A 155 2.39 7.89 6.99
C GLY A 155 2.73 6.62 7.79
N PRO A 156 2.72 6.66 9.13
CA PRO A 156 3.15 5.52 9.94
C PRO A 156 2.22 4.31 9.83
N LEU A 157 0.89 4.50 9.80
CA LEU A 157 -0.05 3.39 9.68
C LEU A 157 -0.07 2.82 8.26
N GLY A 158 -0.03 3.70 7.25
CA GLY A 158 0.03 3.29 5.86
C GLY A 158 1.27 2.48 5.53
N ALA A 159 2.43 2.81 6.10
CA ALA A 159 3.65 2.02 5.91
C ALA A 159 3.50 0.57 6.40
N LEU A 160 2.83 0.35 7.54
CA LEU A 160 2.56 -0.99 8.04
C LEU A 160 1.57 -1.75 7.15
N GLY A 161 0.49 -1.08 6.73
CA GLY A 161 -0.48 -1.65 5.80
C GLY A 161 0.13 -1.97 4.44
N ALA A 162 0.95 -1.07 3.89
CA ALA A 162 1.65 -1.27 2.63
C ALA A 162 2.61 -2.47 2.68
N ALA A 163 3.35 -2.61 3.79
CA ALA A 163 4.21 -3.77 4.02
C ALA A 163 3.39 -5.07 4.05
N ALA A 164 2.23 -5.08 4.73
CA ALA A 164 1.33 -6.23 4.78
C ALA A 164 0.76 -6.58 3.40
N ALA A 165 0.32 -5.57 2.62
CA ALA A 165 -0.20 -5.75 1.28
C ALA A 165 0.86 -6.32 0.32
N ALA A 166 2.07 -5.75 0.30
CA ALA A 166 3.18 -6.23 -0.50
C ALA A 166 3.60 -7.64 -0.10
N ALA A 167 3.63 -7.92 1.21
CA ALA A 167 3.93 -9.22 1.75
C ALA A 167 2.93 -10.29 1.28
N ARG A 168 1.64 -9.95 1.24
CA ARG A 168 0.57 -10.87 0.78
C ARG A 168 0.72 -11.27 -0.69
N LEU A 169 1.33 -10.46 -1.53
CA LEU A 169 1.50 -10.68 -2.97
C LEU A 169 2.64 -11.66 -3.34
N GLY A 170 3.27 -12.30 -2.38
CA GLY A 170 4.21 -13.40 -2.67
C GLY A 170 5.69 -13.10 -2.47
N HIS A 171 6.05 -11.91 -2.02
CA HIS A 171 7.41 -11.70 -1.54
C HIS A 171 7.68 -12.43 -0.22
N VAL A 172 6.65 -12.78 0.54
CA VAL A 172 6.80 -13.42 1.87
C VAL A 172 7.14 -14.89 1.78
N GLU A 173 6.55 -15.66 0.87
CA GLU A 173 6.89 -17.09 0.77
C GLU A 173 8.35 -17.30 0.36
N ALA A 174 8.84 -16.50 -0.60
CA ALA A 174 10.23 -16.53 -1.02
C ALA A 174 11.19 -15.98 0.05
N MET A 175 10.74 -15.03 0.87
CA MET A 175 11.54 -14.44 1.96
C MET A 175 11.36 -15.20 3.28
N ALA A 176 10.16 -15.69 3.61
CA ALA A 176 9.94 -16.52 4.79
C ALA A 176 10.70 -17.86 4.73
N ALA A 177 10.92 -18.37 3.52
CA ALA A 177 11.80 -19.52 3.32
C ALA A 177 13.29 -19.20 3.56
N ARG A 178 13.67 -17.92 3.64
CA ARG A 178 15.06 -17.47 3.76
C ARG A 178 15.36 -16.71 5.05
N LEU A 179 14.35 -16.16 5.74
CA LEU A 179 14.52 -15.35 6.95
C LEU A 179 13.52 -15.80 8.02
N PRO A 180 13.93 -15.82 9.32
CA PRO A 180 12.97 -16.01 10.41
C PRO A 180 11.86 -14.93 10.35
N LEU A 181 10.61 -15.33 10.61
CA LEU A 181 9.42 -14.45 10.52
C LEU A 181 9.52 -13.16 11.35
N ASP A 182 10.31 -13.18 12.41
CA ASP A 182 10.62 -12.04 13.26
C ASP A 182 11.56 -11.00 12.61
N THR A 183 12.27 -11.38 11.55
CA THR A 183 13.16 -10.48 10.80
C THR A 183 12.43 -9.75 9.68
N LEU A 184 11.35 -10.32 9.14
CA LEU A 184 10.62 -9.80 7.98
C LEU A 184 9.92 -8.45 8.25
N VAL A 185 9.36 -8.26 9.43
CA VAL A 185 8.63 -7.04 9.78
C VAL A 185 9.55 -5.83 9.96
N PHE A 186 10.81 -6.06 10.37
CA PHE A 186 11.79 -4.98 10.55
C PHE A 186 12.52 -4.57 9.27
N THR A 187 12.53 -5.39 8.24
CA THR A 187 13.28 -5.11 7.00
C THR A 187 12.53 -4.15 6.07
N TYR A 188 11.19 -4.11 6.13
CA TYR A 188 10.36 -3.19 5.36
C TYR A 188 10.03 -1.88 6.09
N ALA A 189 10.33 -1.77 7.40
CA ALA A 189 10.16 -0.56 8.19
C ALA A 189 11.43 0.32 8.26
N LYS A 190 12.44 0.02 7.47
CA LYS A 190 13.65 0.82 7.27
C LYS A 190 13.62 1.48 5.91
#